data_0f494781994df1b7f28c0723429e4f62
#
_entry.id   0f494781994df1b7f28c0723429e4f62
#
_cell.length_a   1.000
_cell.length_b   1.000
_cell.length_c   1.000
_cell.angle_alpha   90.00
_cell.angle_beta   90.00
_cell.angle_gamma   90.00
#
_symmetry.space_group_name_H-M   'P 1'
#
loop_
_entity.id
_entity.type
_entity.pdbx_description
1 polymer ?
#
loop_
_entity_poly.entity_id
_entity_poly.type
_entity_poly.pdbx_seq_one_letter_code
_entity_poly.pdbx_strand_id
1 'polypeptide(L)'
;MSLPPYRKIDQSTWSRQDHYKYYTEKLKVNYSMTARLDVTRLRAECDRLGVHFYAAFIWCTSNVVNRLPFMKMMTDEEGNPGVWDVVHPNYTIFHKEDHTFSDCWSEYDDDFATFYKRIETDIEAAKKVRGVKAKAGQPVNFYCISCVPWLDYTGYATSTVSDHVALFPIITFGKYTEDNGKLTLPLTLTIAHAAMDGWHTSEFFREMQEELEAFSI
;
A
#
# COMPACT_ATOMS: atom_id res chain seq x y z
N MET A 1 15.54 -14.52 13.57
CA MET A 1 14.97 -13.28 14.18
C MET A 1 13.52 -13.57 14.51
N SER A 2 12.98 -13.09 15.65
CA SER A 2 11.56 -13.21 15.94
C SER A 2 10.74 -12.38 14.95
N LEU A 3 9.56 -12.87 14.54
CA LEU A 3 8.64 -12.11 13.71
C LEU A 3 8.15 -10.86 14.45
N PRO A 4 7.83 -9.76 13.72
CA PRO A 4 7.10 -8.63 14.29
C PRO A 4 5.78 -9.09 14.95
N PRO A 5 5.19 -8.30 15.86
CA PRO A 5 3.93 -8.65 16.51
C PRO A 5 2.81 -8.89 15.50
N TYR A 6 2.07 -9.97 15.69
CA TYR A 6 0.91 -10.35 14.88
C TYR A 6 -0.09 -11.16 15.73
N ARG A 7 -1.32 -11.22 15.26
CA ARG A 7 -2.38 -12.04 15.87
C ARG A 7 -2.73 -13.19 14.93
N LYS A 8 -2.69 -14.42 15.44
CA LYS A 8 -3.19 -15.59 14.69
C LYS A 8 -4.69 -15.46 14.47
N ILE A 9 -5.17 -15.86 13.30
CA ILE A 9 -6.59 -15.97 13.01
C ILE A 9 -7.07 -17.34 13.51
N ASP A 10 -8.09 -17.33 14.37
CA ASP A 10 -8.77 -18.57 14.75
C ASP A 10 -9.57 -19.10 13.56
N GLN A 11 -8.98 -20.06 12.87
CA GLN A 11 -9.56 -20.64 11.67
C GLN A 11 -10.89 -21.38 11.95
N SER A 12 -11.15 -21.84 13.18
CA SER A 12 -12.37 -22.56 13.53
C SER A 12 -13.62 -21.67 13.51
N THR A 13 -13.44 -20.37 13.71
CA THR A 13 -14.50 -19.37 13.74
C THR A 13 -14.45 -18.37 12.59
N TRP A 14 -13.38 -18.42 11.78
CA TRP A 14 -13.19 -17.46 10.70
C TRP A 14 -14.03 -17.80 9.46
N SER A 15 -14.96 -16.93 9.14
CA SER A 15 -15.90 -17.11 8.02
C SER A 15 -15.25 -17.27 6.64
N ARG A 16 -14.00 -16.83 6.48
CA ARG A 16 -13.25 -16.96 5.22
C ARG A 16 -12.30 -18.15 5.18
N GLN A 17 -12.33 -19.05 6.14
CA GLN A 17 -11.42 -20.19 6.22
C GLN A 17 -11.39 -21.00 4.92
N ASP A 18 -12.56 -21.36 4.36
CA ASP A 18 -12.66 -22.16 3.15
C ASP A 18 -12.13 -21.42 1.92
N HIS A 19 -12.40 -20.10 1.82
CA HIS A 19 -11.87 -19.24 0.76
C HIS A 19 -10.33 -19.15 0.87
N TYR A 20 -9.80 -18.94 2.07
CA TYR A 20 -8.38 -18.89 2.31
C TYR A 20 -7.69 -20.18 1.85
N LYS A 21 -8.18 -21.35 2.30
CA LYS A 21 -7.64 -22.66 1.90
C LYS A 21 -7.72 -22.87 0.40
N TYR A 22 -8.85 -22.59 -0.21
CA TYR A 22 -9.02 -22.76 -1.65
C TYR A 22 -8.03 -21.92 -2.45
N TYR A 23 -7.86 -20.64 -2.09
CA TYR A 23 -6.99 -19.72 -2.83
C TYR A 23 -5.50 -19.78 -2.41
N THR A 24 -5.15 -20.50 -1.37
CA THR A 24 -3.75 -20.78 -1.03
C THR A 24 -3.29 -22.15 -1.54
N GLU A 25 -4.17 -23.15 -1.55
CA GLU A 25 -3.81 -24.52 -1.85
C GLU A 25 -4.18 -24.96 -3.27
N LYS A 26 -5.32 -24.50 -3.81
CA LYS A 26 -5.89 -25.00 -5.07
C LYS A 26 -5.73 -24.00 -6.22
N LEU A 27 -6.12 -22.75 -6.03
CA LEU A 27 -6.14 -21.74 -7.08
C LEU A 27 -5.45 -20.47 -6.57
N LYS A 28 -4.15 -20.38 -6.78
CA LYS A 28 -3.35 -19.20 -6.40
C LYS A 28 -3.61 -18.05 -7.37
N VAL A 29 -4.53 -17.16 -7.01
CA VAL A 29 -4.99 -16.04 -7.83
C VAL A 29 -4.76 -14.73 -7.12
N ASN A 30 -4.14 -13.79 -7.83
CA ASN A 30 -4.20 -12.36 -7.53
C ASN A 30 -5.20 -11.70 -8.47
N TYR A 31 -5.87 -10.66 -7.98
CA TYR A 31 -6.70 -9.81 -8.82
C TYR A 31 -6.36 -8.34 -8.57
N SER A 32 -6.70 -7.50 -9.55
CA SER A 32 -6.51 -6.06 -9.46
C SER A 32 -7.82 -5.35 -9.70
N MET A 33 -8.11 -4.33 -8.90
CA MET A 33 -9.21 -3.39 -9.12
C MET A 33 -8.66 -1.98 -9.17
N THR A 34 -9.16 -1.20 -10.12
CA THR A 34 -8.80 0.22 -10.27
C THR A 34 -10.05 1.08 -10.05
N ALA A 35 -9.91 2.10 -9.19
CA ALA A 35 -10.91 3.13 -9.02
C ALA A 35 -10.26 4.51 -9.13
N ARG A 36 -11.06 5.54 -9.46
CA ARG A 36 -10.61 6.92 -9.42
C ARG A 36 -10.96 7.53 -8.07
N LEU A 37 -9.98 8.18 -7.45
CA LEU A 37 -10.14 8.87 -6.18
C LEU A 37 -10.01 10.39 -6.37
N ASP A 38 -10.85 11.14 -5.69
CA ASP A 38 -10.76 12.60 -5.59
C ASP A 38 -9.66 12.97 -4.58
N VAL A 39 -8.64 13.65 -5.06
CA VAL A 39 -7.48 14.11 -4.25
C VAL A 39 -7.42 15.62 -4.12
N THR A 40 -8.49 16.31 -4.49
CA THR A 40 -8.56 17.79 -4.49
C THR A 40 -8.20 18.36 -3.14
N ARG A 41 -8.82 17.84 -2.07
CA ARG A 41 -8.57 18.32 -0.71
C ARG A 41 -7.14 18.02 -0.25
N LEU A 42 -6.68 16.76 -0.41
CA LEU A 42 -5.31 16.41 -0.05
C LEU A 42 -4.30 17.33 -0.75
N ARG A 43 -4.49 17.58 -2.05
CA ARG A 43 -3.59 18.44 -2.80
C ARG A 43 -3.59 19.87 -2.26
N ALA A 44 -4.76 20.45 -2.00
CA ALA A 44 -4.90 21.79 -1.44
C ALA A 44 -4.23 21.91 -0.06
N GLU A 45 -4.42 20.93 0.80
CA GLU A 45 -3.79 20.90 2.13
C GLU A 45 -2.26 20.72 2.04
N CYS A 46 -1.77 19.90 1.12
CA CYS A 46 -0.32 19.77 0.88
C CYS A 46 0.30 21.12 0.47
N ASP A 47 -0.38 21.88 -0.41
CA ASP A 47 0.08 23.20 -0.84
C ASP A 47 0.04 24.21 0.33
N ARG A 48 -1.01 24.19 1.14
CA ARG A 48 -1.14 25.05 2.32
C ARG A 48 -0.06 24.79 3.36
N LEU A 49 0.29 23.51 3.57
CA LEU A 49 1.27 23.08 4.58
C LEU A 49 2.72 23.11 4.05
N GLY A 50 2.92 23.21 2.73
CA GLY A 50 4.24 23.11 2.12
C GLY A 50 4.84 21.71 2.19
N VAL A 51 3.99 20.64 2.16
CA VAL A 51 4.42 19.25 2.22
C VAL A 51 4.30 18.56 0.86
N HIS A 52 5.11 17.53 0.63
CA HIS A 52 5.09 16.81 -0.62
C HIS A 52 3.89 15.87 -0.71
N PHE A 53 3.13 15.98 -1.80
CA PHE A 53 1.94 15.14 -2.07
C PHE A 53 2.25 13.64 -1.98
N TYR A 54 3.40 13.19 -2.51
CA TYR A 54 3.79 11.78 -2.50
C TYR A 54 3.86 11.22 -1.07
N ALA A 55 4.54 11.93 -0.18
CA ALA A 55 4.68 11.52 1.22
C ALA A 55 3.33 11.56 1.97
N ALA A 56 2.53 12.60 1.74
CA ALA A 56 1.19 12.72 2.34
C ALA A 56 0.24 11.61 1.84
N PHE A 57 0.26 11.30 0.54
CA PHE A 57 -0.55 10.22 -0.03
C PHE A 57 -0.15 8.84 0.53
N ILE A 58 1.16 8.59 0.71
CA ILE A 58 1.65 7.35 1.34
C ILE A 58 1.17 7.26 2.79
N TRP A 59 1.17 8.38 3.54
CA TRP A 59 0.67 8.38 4.92
C TRP A 59 -0.83 8.07 4.98
N CYS A 60 -1.66 8.74 4.20
CA CYS A 60 -3.10 8.44 4.11
C CYS A 60 -3.34 6.95 3.76
N THR A 61 -2.59 6.44 2.76
CA THR A 61 -2.68 5.03 2.40
C THR A 61 -2.27 4.12 3.55
N SER A 62 -1.20 4.48 4.28
CA SER A 62 -0.73 3.70 5.44
C SER A 62 -1.75 3.66 6.57
N ASN A 63 -2.47 4.77 6.83
CA ASN A 63 -3.56 4.83 7.81
C ASN A 63 -4.65 3.84 7.47
N VAL A 64 -5.11 3.84 6.21
CA VAL A 64 -6.18 2.94 5.75
C VAL A 64 -5.72 1.47 5.80
N VAL A 65 -4.52 1.17 5.29
CA VAL A 65 -3.96 -0.18 5.32
C VAL A 65 -3.83 -0.68 6.77
N ASN A 66 -3.37 0.15 7.70
CA ASN A 66 -3.21 -0.23 9.09
C ASN A 66 -4.54 -0.32 9.87
N ARG A 67 -5.59 0.36 9.42
CA ARG A 67 -6.94 0.29 9.99
C ARG A 67 -7.68 -0.99 9.59
N LEU A 68 -7.45 -1.51 8.38
CA LEU A 68 -8.17 -2.64 7.79
C LEU A 68 -7.42 -3.97 8.00
N PRO A 69 -7.89 -4.90 8.86
CA PRO A 69 -7.17 -6.14 9.17
C PRO A 69 -6.87 -7.00 7.93
N PHE A 70 -7.76 -7.05 6.94
CA PHE A 70 -7.58 -7.82 5.71
C PHE A 70 -6.50 -7.26 4.78
N MET A 71 -6.05 -6.01 5.00
CA MET A 71 -4.91 -5.41 4.30
C MET A 71 -3.56 -5.77 4.95
N LYS A 72 -3.58 -6.37 6.14
CA LYS A 72 -2.39 -6.73 6.93
C LYS A 72 -2.23 -8.23 7.12
N MET A 73 -2.83 -9.03 6.24
CA MET A 73 -2.76 -10.48 6.37
C MET A 73 -1.34 -11.01 6.13
N MET A 74 -1.01 -12.05 6.85
CA MET A 74 0.25 -12.78 6.74
C MET A 74 0.03 -14.27 6.91
N THR A 75 1.07 -15.04 6.62
CA THR A 75 1.13 -16.48 6.90
C THR A 75 2.32 -16.72 7.82
N ASP A 76 2.12 -17.43 8.92
CA ASP A 76 3.21 -17.82 9.82
C ASP A 76 4.08 -18.94 9.23
N GLU A 77 5.15 -19.32 9.94
CA GLU A 77 6.08 -20.37 9.50
C GLU A 77 5.42 -21.75 9.34
N GLU A 78 4.27 -21.96 10.02
CA GLU A 78 3.49 -23.19 9.97
C GLU A 78 2.40 -23.15 8.87
N GLY A 79 2.28 -22.04 8.13
CA GLY A 79 1.28 -21.85 7.09
C GLY A 79 -0.08 -21.31 7.60
N ASN A 80 -0.18 -20.94 8.86
CA ASN A 80 -1.44 -20.42 9.41
C ASN A 80 -1.62 -18.95 9.09
N PRO A 81 -2.87 -18.51 8.81
CA PRO A 81 -3.16 -17.10 8.60
C PRO A 81 -3.08 -16.29 9.89
N GLY A 82 -2.57 -15.10 9.77
CA GLY A 82 -2.49 -14.10 10.83
C GLY A 82 -2.68 -12.69 10.29
N VAL A 83 -2.66 -11.74 11.19
CA VAL A 83 -2.77 -10.31 10.89
C VAL A 83 -1.66 -9.59 11.64
N TRP A 84 -0.79 -8.87 10.92
CA TRP A 84 0.21 -8.00 11.54
C TRP A 84 -0.45 -6.94 12.42
N ASP A 85 0.14 -6.60 13.54
CA ASP A 85 -0.34 -5.46 14.35
C ASP A 85 -0.15 -4.15 13.58
N VAL A 86 0.99 -4.00 12.91
CA VAL A 86 1.31 -2.86 12.06
C VAL A 86 2.03 -3.32 10.78
N VAL A 87 1.85 -2.60 9.67
CA VAL A 87 2.62 -2.75 8.45
C VAL A 87 3.19 -1.43 7.98
N HIS A 88 4.34 -1.49 7.33
CA HIS A 88 5.11 -0.33 6.90
C HIS A 88 5.06 -0.17 5.36
N PRO A 89 5.01 1.07 4.83
CA PRO A 89 5.07 1.29 3.39
C PRO A 89 6.45 0.97 2.82
N ASN A 90 6.49 0.16 1.77
CA ASN A 90 7.62 -0.01 0.87
C ASN A 90 7.27 0.66 -0.45
N TYR A 91 7.98 1.73 -0.81
CA TYR A 91 7.64 2.62 -1.90
C TYR A 91 8.80 2.80 -2.89
N THR A 92 8.50 3.29 -4.09
CA THR A 92 9.47 3.42 -5.18
C THR A 92 10.03 4.83 -5.28
N ILE A 93 11.34 4.95 -5.48
CA ILE A 93 12.06 6.20 -5.77
C ILE A 93 12.58 6.15 -7.20
N PHE A 94 12.09 7.04 -8.05
CA PHE A 94 12.52 7.13 -9.45
C PHE A 94 13.81 7.93 -9.60
N HIS A 95 14.74 7.42 -10.41
CA HIS A 95 16.01 8.05 -10.79
C HIS A 95 15.92 8.60 -12.20
N LYS A 96 15.91 9.93 -12.31
CA LYS A 96 15.72 10.64 -13.60
C LYS A 96 16.88 10.45 -14.58
N GLU A 97 18.08 10.20 -14.05
CA GLU A 97 19.31 10.16 -14.83
C GLU A 97 19.44 8.92 -15.70
N ASP A 98 18.88 7.80 -15.24
CA ASP A 98 18.98 6.49 -15.89
C ASP A 98 17.63 5.80 -16.09
N HIS A 99 16.53 6.46 -15.69
CA HIS A 99 15.15 5.96 -15.76
C HIS A 99 14.91 4.65 -15.00
N THR A 100 15.73 4.38 -13.97
CA THR A 100 15.54 3.25 -13.06
C THR A 100 14.77 3.67 -11.81
N PHE A 101 14.50 2.71 -10.92
CA PHE A 101 13.92 3.00 -9.61
C PHE A 101 14.59 2.16 -8.52
N SER A 102 14.44 2.60 -7.30
CA SER A 102 14.81 1.84 -6.10
C SER A 102 13.62 1.72 -5.18
N ASP A 103 13.49 0.59 -4.49
CA ASP A 103 12.58 0.42 -3.37
C ASP A 103 13.19 1.04 -2.11
N CYS A 104 12.37 1.79 -1.40
CA CYS A 104 12.66 2.32 -0.07
C CYS A 104 11.49 2.04 0.86
N TRP A 105 11.74 2.01 2.15
CA TRP A 105 10.70 1.83 3.16
C TRP A 105 10.86 2.82 4.29
N SER A 106 9.75 3.18 4.93
CA SER A 106 9.75 4.00 6.15
C SER A 106 8.89 3.34 7.22
N GLU A 107 9.30 3.50 8.46
CA GLU A 107 8.49 3.05 9.59
C GLU A 107 7.23 3.91 9.68
N TYR A 108 6.06 3.27 9.69
CA TYR A 108 4.79 3.93 9.83
C TYR A 108 4.62 4.53 11.23
N ASP A 109 3.97 5.67 11.28
CA ASP A 109 3.55 6.36 12.49
C ASP A 109 2.19 7.02 12.21
N ASP A 110 1.25 6.96 13.14
CA ASP A 110 -0.07 7.58 13.02
C ASP A 110 -0.02 9.11 13.21
N ASP A 111 1.04 9.62 13.84
CA ASP A 111 1.35 11.06 13.84
C ASP A 111 1.98 11.47 12.50
N PHE A 112 1.27 12.33 11.76
CA PHE A 112 1.72 12.80 10.44
C PHE A 112 3.08 13.48 10.49
N ALA A 113 3.33 14.35 11.47
CA ALA A 113 4.58 15.12 11.52
C ALA A 113 5.78 14.21 11.73
N THR A 114 5.65 13.21 12.60
CA THR A 114 6.67 12.19 12.84
C THR A 114 6.91 11.35 11.59
N PHE A 115 5.84 10.84 10.96
CA PHE A 115 5.95 10.07 9.73
C PHE A 115 6.55 10.88 8.59
N TYR A 116 6.08 12.13 8.37
CA TYR A 116 6.54 13.00 7.30
C TYR A 116 8.04 13.28 7.40
N LYS A 117 8.52 13.61 8.60
CA LYS A 117 9.96 13.84 8.82
C LYS A 117 10.79 12.59 8.49
N ARG A 118 10.28 11.42 8.85
CA ARG A 118 10.94 10.12 8.64
C ARG A 118 10.99 9.79 7.15
N ILE A 119 9.84 9.83 6.46
CA ILE A 119 9.77 9.48 5.04
C ILE A 119 10.56 10.44 4.15
N GLU A 120 10.56 11.75 4.43
CA GLU A 120 11.37 12.72 3.68
C GLU A 120 12.88 12.44 3.85
N THR A 121 13.31 12.10 5.05
CA THR A 121 14.71 11.72 5.31
C THR A 121 15.09 10.47 4.51
N ASP A 122 14.23 9.46 4.50
CA ASP A 122 14.45 8.21 3.77
C ASP A 122 14.45 8.43 2.25
N ILE A 123 13.54 9.26 1.72
CA ILE A 123 13.48 9.62 0.30
C ILE A 123 14.77 10.33 -0.14
N GLU A 124 15.23 11.32 0.62
CA GLU A 124 16.45 12.08 0.28
C GLU A 124 17.70 11.19 0.34
N ALA A 125 17.76 10.24 1.24
CA ALA A 125 18.83 9.24 1.28
C ALA A 125 18.75 8.28 0.09
N ALA A 126 17.55 7.78 -0.23
CA ALA A 126 17.31 6.83 -1.31
C ALA A 126 17.62 7.40 -2.70
N LYS A 127 17.37 8.68 -2.95
CA LYS A 127 17.73 9.37 -4.20
C LYS A 127 19.22 9.26 -4.56
N LYS A 128 20.09 9.05 -3.58
CA LYS A 128 21.53 8.95 -3.73
C LYS A 128 22.03 7.52 -3.95
N VAL A 129 21.18 6.54 -3.78
CA VAL A 129 21.49 5.12 -3.91
C VAL A 129 21.03 4.60 -5.27
N ARG A 130 21.82 3.73 -5.88
CA ARG A 130 21.45 3.02 -7.10
C ARG A 130 21.30 1.52 -6.79
N GLY A 131 20.39 0.86 -7.48
CA GLY A 131 20.04 -0.54 -7.27
C GLY A 131 18.60 -0.71 -6.77
N VAL A 132 18.14 -1.97 -6.69
CA VAL A 132 16.74 -2.26 -6.37
C VAL A 132 16.35 -1.88 -4.95
N LYS A 133 17.25 -2.04 -3.98
CA LYS A 133 16.98 -1.73 -2.56
C LYS A 133 17.83 -0.56 -2.10
N ALA A 134 17.21 0.60 -1.90
CA ALA A 134 17.91 1.81 -1.44
C ALA A 134 18.14 1.83 0.09
N LYS A 135 17.31 1.14 0.86
CA LYS A 135 17.39 1.09 2.33
C LYS A 135 17.42 -0.37 2.79
N ALA A 136 18.45 -0.73 3.55
CA ALA A 136 18.56 -2.06 4.15
C ALA A 136 17.56 -2.28 5.29
N GLY A 137 17.41 -3.54 5.75
CA GLY A 137 16.61 -3.87 6.93
C GLY A 137 15.10 -3.74 6.73
N GLN A 138 14.61 -3.86 5.50
CA GLN A 138 13.16 -3.86 5.25
C GLN A 138 12.49 -4.92 6.12
N PRO A 139 11.50 -4.54 6.94
CA PRO A 139 10.77 -5.49 7.78
C PRO A 139 9.88 -6.42 6.94
N VAL A 140 9.51 -7.58 7.48
CA VAL A 140 8.64 -8.54 6.79
C VAL A 140 7.17 -8.11 6.79
N ASN A 141 6.77 -7.25 7.72
CA ASN A 141 5.43 -6.67 7.85
C ASN A 141 5.32 -5.37 7.04
N PHE A 142 5.24 -5.49 5.74
CA PHE A 142 5.17 -4.36 4.81
C PHE A 142 4.02 -4.50 3.81
N TYR A 143 3.70 -3.41 3.15
CA TYR A 143 2.91 -3.38 1.93
C TYR A 143 3.65 -2.58 0.85
N CYS A 144 3.34 -2.83 -0.42
CA CYS A 144 3.97 -2.11 -1.53
C CYS A 144 3.08 -0.96 -2.00
N ILE A 145 3.70 0.21 -2.24
CA ILE A 145 3.04 1.34 -2.88
C ILE A 145 3.96 1.96 -3.94
N SER A 146 3.44 2.14 -5.15
CA SER A 146 4.18 2.67 -6.29
C SER A 146 3.40 3.79 -6.98
N CYS A 147 4.12 4.69 -7.62
CA CYS A 147 3.53 5.78 -8.40
C CYS A 147 3.99 5.72 -9.85
N VAL A 148 3.04 5.90 -10.80
CA VAL A 148 3.29 6.08 -12.23
C VAL A 148 2.87 7.50 -12.62
N PRO A 149 3.68 8.53 -12.26
CA PRO A 149 3.25 9.93 -12.34
C PRO A 149 3.14 10.48 -13.77
N TRP A 150 3.52 9.68 -14.76
CA TRP A 150 3.46 10.05 -16.18
C TRP A 150 2.15 9.65 -16.87
N LEU A 151 1.34 8.79 -16.23
CA LEU A 151 0.20 8.16 -16.88
C LEU A 151 -1.06 8.26 -16.02
N ASP A 152 -2.11 8.82 -16.61
CA ASP A 152 -3.49 8.70 -16.13
C ASP A 152 -4.09 7.45 -16.78
N TYR A 153 -3.97 6.31 -16.11
CA TYR A 153 -4.37 5.02 -16.64
C TYR A 153 -5.81 4.64 -16.24
N THR A 154 -6.46 3.81 -17.04
CA THR A 154 -7.81 3.30 -16.79
C THR A 154 -7.82 1.92 -16.13
N GLY A 155 -6.68 1.25 -16.11
CA GLY A 155 -6.51 -0.06 -15.49
C GLY A 155 -5.03 -0.44 -15.44
N TYR A 156 -4.68 -1.17 -14.38
CA TYR A 156 -3.34 -1.70 -14.16
C TYR A 156 -3.48 -3.07 -13.50
N ALA A 157 -2.62 -4.00 -13.84
CA ALA A 157 -2.55 -5.30 -13.18
C ALA A 157 -1.11 -5.75 -13.07
N THR A 158 -0.79 -6.37 -11.97
CA THR A 158 0.47 -7.05 -11.73
C THR A 158 0.23 -8.38 -11.02
N SER A 159 1.20 -9.28 -11.09
CA SER A 159 1.14 -10.54 -10.36
C SER A 159 2.53 -10.91 -9.86
N THR A 160 2.58 -11.63 -8.76
CA THR A 160 3.79 -12.29 -8.30
C THR A 160 3.76 -13.74 -8.78
N VAL A 161 4.84 -14.19 -9.41
CA VAL A 161 5.03 -15.60 -9.74
C VAL A 161 5.87 -16.21 -8.62
N SER A 162 5.23 -16.98 -7.74
CA SER A 162 5.88 -17.60 -6.59
C SER A 162 5.14 -18.89 -6.22
N ASP A 163 5.86 -19.83 -5.61
CA ASP A 163 5.27 -21.04 -5.03
C ASP A 163 4.40 -20.73 -3.80
N HIS A 164 4.58 -19.56 -3.21
CA HIS A 164 3.80 -19.06 -2.08
C HIS A 164 2.91 -17.89 -2.48
N VAL A 165 1.72 -17.84 -1.90
CA VAL A 165 0.79 -16.71 -2.10
C VAL A 165 1.28 -15.53 -1.28
N ALA A 166 1.63 -14.43 -1.96
CA ALA A 166 1.96 -13.16 -1.30
C ALA A 166 0.67 -12.48 -0.83
N LEU A 167 0.49 -12.35 0.49
CA LEU A 167 -0.72 -11.77 1.09
C LEU A 167 -0.62 -10.24 1.27
N PHE A 168 0.57 -9.66 1.10
CA PHE A 168 0.71 -8.20 1.20
C PHE A 168 0.08 -7.51 -0.02
N PRO A 169 -0.60 -6.37 0.17
CA PRO A 169 -1.17 -5.61 -0.94
C PRO A 169 -0.10 -4.87 -1.73
N ILE A 170 -0.34 -4.76 -3.04
CA ILE A 170 0.42 -3.90 -3.97
C ILE A 170 -0.52 -2.80 -4.43
N ILE A 171 -0.21 -1.57 -4.08
CA ILE A 171 -1.00 -0.38 -4.40
C ILE A 171 -0.22 0.43 -5.43
N THR A 172 -0.87 0.78 -6.54
CA THR A 172 -0.26 1.61 -7.59
C THR A 172 -1.19 2.76 -7.92
N PHE A 173 -0.66 3.99 -7.90
CA PHE A 173 -1.44 5.14 -8.31
C PHE A 173 -0.80 5.89 -9.48
N GLY A 174 -1.64 6.53 -10.27
CA GLY A 174 -1.23 7.22 -11.48
C GLY A 174 -1.14 8.73 -11.31
N LYS A 175 -1.01 9.40 -12.46
CA LYS A 175 -1.03 10.86 -12.55
C LYS A 175 -2.43 11.37 -12.18
N TYR A 176 -2.49 12.39 -11.33
CA TYR A 176 -3.75 13.10 -11.13
C TYR A 176 -4.02 14.04 -12.30
N THR A 177 -5.29 14.16 -12.66
CA THR A 177 -5.80 15.06 -13.70
C THR A 177 -6.94 15.89 -13.16
N GLU A 178 -7.09 17.08 -13.66
CA GLU A 178 -8.18 17.99 -13.30
C GLU A 178 -9.34 17.85 -14.28
N ASP A 179 -10.54 17.69 -13.75
CA ASP A 179 -11.79 17.75 -14.49
C ASP A 179 -12.84 18.48 -13.65
N ASN A 180 -13.40 19.58 -14.20
CA ASN A 180 -14.43 20.39 -13.56
C ASN A 180 -14.08 20.85 -12.13
N GLY A 181 -12.83 21.25 -11.90
CA GLY A 181 -12.35 21.74 -10.61
C GLY A 181 -12.04 20.64 -9.58
N LYS A 182 -12.12 19.37 -9.98
CA LYS A 182 -11.73 18.23 -9.17
C LYS A 182 -10.43 17.62 -9.68
N LEU A 183 -9.51 17.36 -8.77
CA LEU A 183 -8.31 16.57 -9.04
C LEU A 183 -8.58 15.11 -8.72
N THR A 184 -8.48 14.23 -9.72
CA THR A 184 -8.68 12.79 -9.52
C THR A 184 -7.49 12.00 -10.04
N LEU A 185 -7.19 10.87 -9.41
CA LEU A 185 -6.16 9.93 -9.87
C LEU A 185 -6.68 8.49 -9.90
N PRO A 186 -6.16 7.64 -10.81
CA PRO A 186 -6.41 6.21 -10.74
C PRO A 186 -5.59 5.59 -9.60
N LEU A 187 -6.25 4.79 -8.77
CA LEU A 187 -5.63 3.95 -7.75
C LEU A 187 -5.97 2.49 -8.06
N THR A 188 -4.97 1.65 -8.12
CA THR A 188 -5.13 0.20 -8.29
C THR A 188 -4.67 -0.52 -7.03
N LEU A 189 -5.50 -1.41 -6.53
CA LEU A 189 -5.14 -2.40 -5.53
C LEU A 189 -5.01 -3.76 -6.20
N THR A 190 -3.84 -4.39 -6.08
CA THR A 190 -3.60 -5.79 -6.45
C THR A 190 -3.37 -6.60 -5.18
N ILE A 191 -4.09 -7.71 -5.05
CA ILE A 191 -4.10 -8.53 -3.84
C ILE A 191 -4.42 -9.99 -4.14
N ALA A 192 -3.91 -10.89 -3.30
CA ALA A 192 -4.27 -12.29 -3.35
C ALA A 192 -5.72 -12.52 -2.95
N HIS A 193 -6.46 -13.32 -3.73
CA HIS A 193 -7.86 -13.63 -3.43
C HIS A 193 -8.03 -14.40 -2.11
N ALA A 194 -6.95 -15.04 -1.63
CA ALA A 194 -6.91 -15.62 -0.30
C ALA A 194 -7.11 -14.59 0.82
N ALA A 195 -6.58 -13.38 0.66
CA ALA A 195 -6.69 -12.32 1.68
C ALA A 195 -8.05 -11.63 1.67
N MET A 196 -8.59 -11.31 0.48
CA MET A 196 -9.81 -10.52 0.35
C MET A 196 -10.55 -10.80 -0.97
N ASP A 197 -11.78 -10.28 -1.06
CA ASP A 197 -12.62 -10.33 -2.26
C ASP A 197 -13.15 -8.93 -2.61
N GLY A 198 -14.06 -8.84 -3.58
CA GLY A 198 -14.58 -7.58 -4.10
C GLY A 198 -15.23 -6.68 -3.04
N TRP A 199 -15.88 -7.25 -2.02
CA TRP A 199 -16.47 -6.47 -0.92
C TRP A 199 -15.36 -5.76 -0.12
N HIS A 200 -14.33 -6.48 0.29
CA HIS A 200 -13.19 -5.94 1.04
C HIS A 200 -12.43 -4.88 0.23
N THR A 201 -12.26 -5.11 -1.08
CA THR A 201 -11.64 -4.13 -1.97
C THR A 201 -12.46 -2.86 -2.08
N SER A 202 -13.79 -2.97 -2.12
CA SER A 202 -14.70 -1.81 -2.13
C SER A 202 -14.59 -1.01 -0.83
N GLU A 203 -14.51 -1.69 0.32
CA GLU A 203 -14.28 -1.04 1.62
C GLU A 203 -12.94 -0.30 1.64
N PHE A 204 -11.87 -0.89 1.09
CA PHE A 204 -10.59 -0.19 0.98
C PHE A 204 -10.72 1.11 0.19
N PHE A 205 -11.37 1.11 -0.98
CA PHE A 205 -11.52 2.33 -1.78
C PHE A 205 -12.43 3.38 -1.09
N ARG A 206 -13.47 2.95 -0.39
CA ARG A 206 -14.33 3.85 0.40
C ARG A 206 -13.52 4.52 1.52
N GLU A 207 -12.81 3.73 2.32
CA GLU A 207 -11.96 4.24 3.40
C GLU A 207 -10.83 5.16 2.88
N MET A 208 -10.25 4.83 1.72
CA MET A 208 -9.26 5.70 1.07
C MET A 208 -9.85 7.05 0.69
N GLN A 209 -11.05 7.09 0.08
CA GLN A 209 -11.70 8.35 -0.27
C GLN A 209 -12.00 9.20 0.97
N GLU A 210 -12.53 8.58 2.03
CA GLU A 210 -12.81 9.26 3.30
C GLU A 210 -11.54 9.80 3.95
N GLU A 211 -10.45 9.04 3.95
CA GLU A 211 -9.15 9.48 4.48
C GLU A 211 -8.59 10.70 3.74
N LEU A 212 -8.65 10.67 2.39
CA LEU A 212 -8.17 11.76 1.53
C LEU A 212 -9.00 13.05 1.73
N GLU A 213 -10.31 12.91 1.94
CA GLU A 213 -11.23 14.02 2.22
C GLU A 213 -11.09 14.55 3.66
N ALA A 214 -10.73 13.70 4.60
CA ALA A 214 -10.53 14.08 6.00
C ALA A 214 -9.17 14.69 6.28
N PHE A 215 -8.21 14.57 5.36
CA PHE A 215 -6.84 15.04 5.58
C PHE A 215 -6.83 16.52 5.98
N SER A 216 -6.40 16.77 7.21
CA SER A 216 -6.19 18.11 7.79
C SER A 216 -5.25 17.98 8.99
N ILE A 217 -4.28 18.89 9.09
CA ILE A 217 -3.27 18.91 10.16
C ILE A 217 -3.19 20.33 10.71
#